data_8790ac5b64ddabbe5fa648b8bb9ced94
#
_entry.id   8790ac5b64ddabbe5fa648b8bb9ced94
#
_cell.length_a   1.000
_cell.length_b   1.000
_cell.length_c   1.000
_cell.angle_alpha   90.00
_cell.angle_beta   90.00
_cell.angle_gamma   90.00
#
_symmetry.space_group_name_H-M   'P 1'
#
loop_
_entity.id
_entity.type
_entity.pdbx_description
1 polymer ?
#
loop_
_entity_poly.entity_id
_entity_poly.type
_entity_poly.pdbx_seq_one_letter_code
_entity_poly.pdbx_strand_id
1 'polypeptide(L)'
;MQKQKSYTKDYNEFNENYQLILPLNLENLILEDDSVRLLSHILEGLNYTKLYKAYSSIGRKPAVEPKIMFKIISYAYSQNIYSSRKIEKACKRDINFKWLLQGYKAPDHATINRFRKDYLSNEVIEDLFYQQVKYLAEQNEILFENVFIDGTKIEANANRYTFVWKKSIYKNEEKMFNKIVALIEDVNVEELKNFIIGKETLIENIDAILDWLSLQKQNRNIEFVHGIGKRKSKIQKWTEQLIEYKQRQEKYDSSKKILSKRNSYSKTDTDATFMHMKDDHMRNGQLKPGYNVQIAVESEYVTGVGIFQDRNDIATLIPMLNNMQEKLGRKHLNVIADSGYESEENYLFLESNNQIPYIKPQTYEKWKKRSFKNDISKRENMQYNSETDTYTCHNGKKLKPFSIIHRKSSSGYEAQVTVYECESCDNCSHKAKCTKAKANRKMQVSKTFVEKREVSYKNITTEKGAKLRMNRSIQVEGAFGVLKSDYEFNRFLTRGKNSVKTEFILLCFGFNINKLHSKIQNERTQKHLHELKTSA
;
A
#
# COMPACT_ATOMS: atom_id res chain seq x y z
N MET A 1 67.71 -4.94 -3.61
CA MET A 1 66.37 -4.61 -4.13
C MET A 1 65.47 -5.82 -3.97
N GLN A 2 64.61 -5.83 -2.94
CA GLN A 2 63.60 -6.87 -2.77
C GLN A 2 62.48 -6.60 -3.80
N LYS A 3 62.26 -7.56 -4.71
CA LYS A 3 61.11 -7.52 -5.62
C LYS A 3 59.82 -7.60 -4.78
N GLN A 4 59.02 -6.55 -4.77
CA GLN A 4 57.66 -6.61 -4.26
C GLN A 4 56.90 -7.70 -5.07
N LYS A 5 56.45 -8.75 -4.40
CA LYS A 5 55.55 -9.74 -4.98
C LYS A 5 54.20 -9.07 -5.28
N SER A 6 53.89 -8.82 -6.55
CA SER A 6 52.59 -8.39 -6.97
C SER A 6 51.65 -9.60 -6.92
N TYR A 7 50.60 -9.53 -6.05
CA TYR A 7 49.56 -10.55 -6.03
C TYR A 7 48.63 -10.33 -7.24
N THR A 8 48.43 -11.37 -8.01
CA THR A 8 47.49 -11.35 -9.13
C THR A 8 46.06 -11.58 -8.62
N LYS A 9 45.07 -11.14 -9.39
CA LYS A 9 43.63 -11.42 -9.09
C LYS A 9 43.25 -12.86 -9.44
N ASP A 10 44.10 -13.59 -10.11
CA ASP A 10 43.94 -14.98 -10.45
C ASP A 10 44.71 -15.83 -9.44
N TYR A 11 43.99 -16.59 -8.64
CA TYR A 11 44.52 -17.43 -7.59
C TYR A 11 44.88 -18.85 -8.08
N ASN A 12 44.73 -19.16 -9.36
CA ASN A 12 45.07 -20.48 -9.91
C ASN A 12 46.58 -20.78 -9.81
N GLU A 13 47.41 -19.73 -9.80
CA GLU A 13 48.87 -19.85 -9.61
C GLU A 13 49.27 -20.32 -8.21
N PHE A 14 48.33 -20.32 -7.23
CA PHE A 14 48.56 -20.76 -5.86
C PHE A 14 48.11 -22.20 -5.60
N ASN A 15 47.64 -22.92 -6.64
CA ASN A 15 47.25 -24.30 -6.51
C ASN A 15 48.45 -25.24 -6.51
N GLU A 16 48.87 -25.68 -5.32
CA GLU A 16 49.57 -26.94 -5.18
C GLU A 16 48.54 -28.08 -5.41
N ASN A 17 48.39 -28.43 -6.68
CA ASN A 17 47.96 -29.74 -7.15
C ASN A 17 46.79 -30.44 -6.42
N TYR A 18 45.55 -30.10 -6.71
CA TYR A 18 44.53 -31.12 -6.83
C TYR A 18 43.39 -30.62 -7.73
N GLN A 19 43.49 -30.84 -9.03
CA GLN A 19 42.33 -30.67 -9.91
C GLN A 19 41.71 -32.03 -10.15
N LEU A 20 40.74 -32.38 -9.31
CA LEU A 20 39.81 -33.48 -9.59
C LEU A 20 38.82 -33.00 -10.65
N ILE A 21 39.02 -33.36 -11.91
CA ILE A 21 38.04 -33.19 -12.98
C ILE A 21 37.05 -34.34 -12.84
N LEU A 22 36.02 -34.13 -12.04
CA LEU A 22 34.82 -34.97 -12.04
C LEU A 22 33.88 -34.45 -13.11
N PRO A 23 33.34 -35.27 -14.01
CA PRO A 23 32.23 -34.89 -14.87
C PRO A 23 30.99 -34.73 -13.99
N LEU A 24 30.82 -33.55 -13.39
CA LEU A 24 29.72 -33.21 -12.49
C LEU A 24 28.49 -32.90 -13.34
N ASN A 25 27.57 -33.88 -13.42
CA ASN A 25 26.21 -33.57 -13.84
C ASN A 25 25.50 -32.86 -12.67
N LEU A 26 25.23 -31.55 -12.81
CA LEU A 26 24.56 -30.76 -11.79
C LEU A 26 23.19 -31.34 -11.40
N GLU A 27 22.55 -32.05 -12.34
CA GLU A 27 21.27 -32.74 -12.10
C GLU A 27 21.36 -33.74 -10.94
N ASN A 28 22.49 -34.49 -10.85
CA ASN A 28 22.67 -35.50 -9.82
C ASN A 28 23.08 -34.93 -8.45
N LEU A 29 23.45 -33.64 -8.41
CA LEU A 29 23.82 -32.97 -7.15
C LEU A 29 22.66 -32.30 -6.41
N ILE A 30 21.52 -32.15 -7.09
CA ILE A 30 20.34 -31.56 -6.53
C ILE A 30 19.40 -32.68 -6.10
N LEU A 31 18.96 -32.66 -4.85
CA LEU A 31 18.02 -33.65 -4.32
C LEU A 31 16.75 -33.71 -5.20
N GLU A 32 16.17 -34.88 -5.31
CA GLU A 32 14.97 -35.09 -6.13
C GLU A 32 13.76 -34.29 -5.61
N ASP A 33 13.72 -34.10 -4.30
CA ASP A 33 12.70 -33.36 -3.56
C ASP A 33 13.05 -31.88 -3.30
N ASP A 34 14.13 -31.34 -3.88
CA ASP A 34 14.48 -29.93 -3.70
C ASP A 34 13.43 -29.00 -4.33
N SER A 35 13.09 -27.95 -3.58
CA SER A 35 12.12 -26.91 -3.99
C SER A 35 12.47 -26.23 -5.33
N VAL A 36 13.73 -26.20 -5.73
CA VAL A 36 14.19 -25.64 -7.01
C VAL A 36 13.64 -26.41 -8.21
N ARG A 37 13.47 -27.74 -8.07
CA ARG A 37 12.89 -28.58 -9.13
C ARG A 37 11.42 -28.27 -9.31
N LEU A 38 10.65 -28.20 -8.22
CA LEU A 38 9.24 -27.80 -8.25
C LEU A 38 9.08 -26.40 -8.85
N LEU A 39 9.89 -25.43 -8.42
CA LEU A 39 9.92 -24.08 -8.98
C LEU A 39 10.18 -24.11 -10.49
N SER A 40 11.22 -24.81 -10.91
CA SER A 40 11.56 -24.89 -12.35
C SER A 40 10.45 -25.52 -13.16
N HIS A 41 9.82 -26.60 -12.66
CA HIS A 41 8.67 -27.26 -13.32
C HIS A 41 7.49 -26.32 -13.51
N ILE A 42 7.04 -25.64 -12.44
CA ILE A 42 5.92 -24.70 -12.51
C ILE A 42 6.22 -23.55 -13.48
N LEU A 43 7.43 -22.98 -13.38
CA LEU A 43 7.83 -21.86 -14.22
C LEU A 43 8.02 -22.23 -15.68
N GLU A 44 8.33 -23.49 -15.98
CA GLU A 44 8.43 -23.95 -17.36
C GLU A 44 7.08 -23.91 -18.08
N GLY A 45 6.00 -24.19 -17.37
CA GLY A 45 4.63 -24.20 -17.91
C GLY A 45 3.99 -22.84 -18.11
N LEU A 46 4.59 -21.72 -17.66
CA LEU A 46 4.00 -20.40 -17.79
C LEU A 46 4.17 -19.81 -19.19
N ASN A 47 3.23 -18.94 -19.56
CA ASN A 47 3.28 -18.17 -20.81
C ASN A 47 4.04 -16.87 -20.62
N TYR A 48 5.20 -16.74 -21.24
CA TYR A 48 6.09 -15.58 -21.16
C TYR A 48 5.91 -14.56 -22.30
N THR A 49 4.86 -14.65 -23.10
CA THR A 49 4.65 -13.78 -24.27
C THR A 49 4.75 -12.28 -23.92
N LYS A 50 4.16 -11.85 -22.80
CA LYS A 50 4.24 -10.46 -22.36
C LYS A 50 5.65 -10.06 -21.92
N LEU A 51 6.37 -10.96 -21.26
CA LEU A 51 7.77 -10.73 -20.86
C LEU A 51 8.67 -10.59 -22.09
N TYR A 52 8.52 -11.46 -23.08
CA TYR A 52 9.33 -11.37 -24.31
C TYR A 52 9.00 -10.12 -25.11
N LYS A 53 7.74 -9.68 -25.15
CA LYS A 53 7.36 -8.40 -25.80
C LYS A 53 7.97 -7.16 -25.13
N ALA A 54 8.38 -7.23 -23.87
CA ALA A 54 9.08 -6.14 -23.20
C ALA A 54 10.51 -5.96 -23.70
N TYR A 55 11.07 -6.96 -24.41
CA TYR A 55 12.38 -6.87 -25.03
C TYR A 55 12.27 -6.37 -26.47
N SER A 56 13.25 -5.57 -26.89
CA SER A 56 13.34 -5.12 -28.28
C SER A 56 13.66 -6.30 -29.21
N SER A 57 13.00 -6.35 -30.35
CA SER A 57 13.32 -7.29 -31.44
C SER A 57 14.61 -6.93 -32.19
N ILE A 58 15.08 -5.70 -32.02
CA ILE A 58 16.27 -5.15 -32.68
C ILE A 58 17.30 -4.84 -31.59
N GLY A 59 18.53 -5.28 -31.78
CA GLY A 59 19.63 -4.97 -30.88
C GLY A 59 20.35 -6.20 -30.34
N ARG A 60 21.13 -6.00 -29.26
CA ARG A 60 21.95 -7.05 -28.64
C ARG A 60 21.05 -8.05 -27.88
N LYS A 61 21.28 -9.34 -28.09
CA LYS A 61 20.61 -10.40 -27.32
C LYS A 61 20.82 -10.21 -25.81
N PRO A 62 19.82 -10.52 -24.97
CA PRO A 62 19.97 -10.49 -23.52
C PRO A 62 21.09 -11.46 -23.06
N ALA A 63 21.81 -11.10 -22.00
CA ALA A 63 22.90 -11.89 -21.47
C ALA A 63 22.44 -13.25 -20.92
N VAL A 64 21.21 -13.32 -20.45
CA VAL A 64 20.51 -14.53 -20.01
C VAL A 64 19.10 -14.47 -20.57
N GLU A 65 18.58 -15.60 -21.00
CA GLU A 65 17.22 -15.70 -21.51
C GLU A 65 16.19 -15.14 -20.49
N PRO A 66 15.18 -14.34 -20.91
CA PRO A 66 14.22 -13.71 -19.99
C PRO A 66 13.51 -14.69 -19.06
N LYS A 67 13.10 -15.86 -19.55
CA LYS A 67 12.49 -16.94 -18.75
C LYS A 67 13.44 -17.44 -17.66
N ILE A 68 14.69 -17.71 -18.02
CA ILE A 68 15.72 -18.16 -17.07
C ILE A 68 16.01 -17.07 -16.02
N MET A 69 16.10 -15.80 -16.45
CA MET A 69 16.26 -14.69 -15.51
C MET A 69 15.10 -14.60 -14.51
N PHE A 70 13.86 -14.83 -14.98
CA PHE A 70 12.69 -14.88 -14.10
C PHE A 70 12.75 -16.05 -13.12
N LYS A 71 13.16 -17.25 -13.56
CA LYS A 71 13.37 -18.41 -12.68
C LYS A 71 14.40 -18.10 -11.57
N ILE A 72 15.55 -17.52 -11.94
CA ILE A 72 16.60 -17.14 -11.00
C ILE A 72 16.09 -16.16 -9.94
N ILE A 73 15.37 -15.12 -10.36
CA ILE A 73 14.88 -14.10 -9.43
C ILE A 73 13.78 -14.69 -8.53
N SER A 74 12.86 -15.47 -9.09
CA SER A 74 11.80 -16.13 -8.32
C SER A 74 12.37 -17.10 -7.29
N TYR A 75 13.40 -17.87 -7.66
CA TYR A 75 14.10 -18.74 -6.73
C TYR A 75 14.85 -17.94 -5.66
N ALA A 76 15.52 -16.85 -6.03
CA ALA A 76 16.19 -15.99 -5.07
C ALA A 76 15.23 -15.46 -3.99
N TYR A 77 14.03 -15.03 -4.40
CA TYR A 77 13.01 -14.54 -3.46
C TYR A 77 12.46 -15.67 -2.56
N SER A 78 12.32 -16.89 -3.07
CA SER A 78 11.95 -18.05 -2.25
C SER A 78 13.02 -18.45 -1.22
N GLN A 79 14.27 -18.06 -1.45
CA GLN A 79 15.43 -18.30 -0.57
C GLN A 79 15.86 -17.06 0.23
N ASN A 80 15.00 -16.04 0.38
CA ASN A 80 15.25 -14.80 1.12
C ASN A 80 16.44 -13.96 0.58
N ILE A 81 16.73 -14.11 -0.70
CA ILE A 81 17.84 -13.40 -1.37
C ILE A 81 17.26 -12.29 -2.25
N TYR A 82 17.16 -11.06 -1.74
CA TYR A 82 16.51 -9.93 -2.42
C TYR A 82 17.49 -8.99 -3.13
N SER A 83 18.70 -8.84 -2.59
CA SER A 83 19.71 -7.93 -3.14
C SER A 83 20.30 -8.47 -4.45
N SER A 84 20.32 -7.64 -5.52
CA SER A 84 20.89 -8.01 -6.81
C SER A 84 22.35 -8.49 -6.71
N ARG A 85 23.16 -7.88 -5.80
CA ARG A 85 24.55 -8.32 -5.56
C ARG A 85 24.62 -9.69 -4.88
N LYS A 86 23.68 -9.98 -3.95
CA LYS A 86 23.60 -11.31 -3.33
C LYS A 86 23.13 -12.35 -4.35
N ILE A 87 22.17 -12.02 -5.24
CA ILE A 87 21.72 -12.90 -6.32
C ILE A 87 22.86 -13.21 -7.30
N GLU A 88 23.60 -12.18 -7.74
CA GLU A 88 24.80 -12.37 -8.57
C GLU A 88 25.81 -13.32 -7.92
N LYS A 89 26.06 -13.13 -6.60
CA LYS A 89 26.97 -14.00 -5.83
C LYS A 89 26.44 -15.44 -5.75
N ALA A 90 25.14 -15.63 -5.52
CA ALA A 90 24.49 -16.93 -5.50
C ALA A 90 24.62 -17.64 -6.87
N CYS A 91 24.32 -16.95 -7.97
CA CYS A 91 24.52 -17.47 -9.33
C CYS A 91 25.94 -17.97 -9.62
N LYS A 92 26.97 -17.39 -8.97
CA LYS A 92 28.37 -17.81 -9.13
C LYS A 92 28.79 -18.98 -8.25
N ARG A 93 28.12 -19.23 -7.13
CA ARG A 93 28.60 -20.14 -6.07
C ARG A 93 27.62 -21.27 -5.73
N ASP A 94 26.34 -21.05 -5.83
CA ASP A 94 25.30 -21.98 -5.43
C ASP A 94 24.92 -22.92 -6.57
N ILE A 95 24.78 -24.21 -6.27
CA ILE A 95 24.51 -25.27 -7.25
C ILE A 95 23.11 -25.11 -7.87
N ASN A 96 22.10 -24.81 -7.07
CA ASN A 96 20.71 -24.64 -7.53
C ASN A 96 20.61 -23.47 -8.51
N PHE A 97 21.28 -22.35 -8.22
CA PHE A 97 21.35 -21.22 -9.15
C PHE A 97 22.11 -21.54 -10.44
N LYS A 98 23.20 -22.29 -10.35
CA LYS A 98 23.96 -22.75 -11.55
C LYS A 98 23.11 -23.69 -12.40
N TRP A 99 22.35 -24.57 -11.80
CA TRP A 99 21.43 -25.47 -12.49
C TRP A 99 20.33 -24.68 -13.22
N LEU A 100 19.70 -23.70 -12.55
CA LEU A 100 18.72 -22.81 -13.17
C LEU A 100 19.30 -22.00 -14.34
N LEU A 101 20.59 -21.65 -14.31
CA LEU A 101 21.27 -20.92 -15.38
C LEU A 101 21.44 -21.72 -16.68
N GLN A 102 21.32 -23.05 -16.65
CA GLN A 102 21.36 -23.90 -17.84
C GLN A 102 22.56 -23.59 -18.76
N GLY A 103 23.75 -23.36 -18.18
CA GLY A 103 24.98 -23.04 -18.92
C GLY A 103 25.18 -21.55 -19.26
N TYR A 104 24.20 -20.67 -19.00
CA TYR A 104 24.44 -19.24 -19.15
C TYR A 104 25.42 -18.73 -18.10
N LYS A 105 26.22 -17.71 -18.49
CA LYS A 105 27.05 -16.98 -17.54
C LYS A 105 26.21 -16.28 -16.49
N ALA A 106 26.66 -16.32 -15.23
CA ALA A 106 25.99 -15.62 -14.14
C ALA A 106 25.78 -14.13 -14.47
N PRO A 107 24.55 -13.62 -14.41
CA PRO A 107 24.25 -12.22 -14.68
C PRO A 107 24.86 -11.32 -13.59
N ASP A 108 25.31 -10.13 -13.97
CA ASP A 108 25.75 -9.13 -13.01
C ASP A 108 24.55 -8.46 -12.30
N HIS A 109 24.84 -7.82 -11.18
CA HIS A 109 23.81 -7.17 -10.37
C HIS A 109 23.09 -6.01 -11.09
N ALA A 110 23.75 -5.35 -12.06
CA ALA A 110 23.13 -4.28 -12.84
C ALA A 110 22.11 -4.86 -13.82
N THR A 111 22.43 -5.98 -14.48
CA THR A 111 21.50 -6.73 -15.35
C THR A 111 20.30 -7.24 -14.57
N ILE A 112 20.50 -7.83 -13.38
CA ILE A 112 19.41 -8.28 -12.50
C ILE A 112 18.51 -7.11 -12.09
N ASN A 113 19.11 -5.98 -11.72
CA ASN A 113 18.35 -4.80 -11.31
C ASN A 113 17.55 -4.20 -12.48
N ARG A 114 18.15 -4.12 -13.67
CA ARG A 114 17.49 -3.66 -14.89
C ARG A 114 16.34 -4.59 -15.26
N PHE A 115 16.51 -5.90 -15.17
CA PHE A 115 15.45 -6.86 -15.43
C PHE A 115 14.23 -6.61 -14.52
N ARG A 116 14.45 -6.48 -13.21
CA ARG A 116 13.35 -6.18 -12.26
C ARG A 116 12.66 -4.85 -12.52
N LYS A 117 13.41 -3.81 -12.90
CA LYS A 117 12.89 -2.46 -13.04
C LYS A 117 12.23 -2.22 -14.40
N ASP A 118 12.88 -2.66 -15.48
CA ASP A 118 12.54 -2.24 -16.83
C ASP A 118 11.72 -3.31 -17.58
N TYR A 119 11.88 -4.59 -17.27
CA TYR A 119 11.23 -5.69 -17.97
C TYR A 119 10.09 -6.36 -17.17
N LEU A 120 10.17 -6.39 -15.84
CA LEU A 120 9.07 -6.84 -14.99
C LEU A 120 8.14 -5.67 -14.65
N SER A 121 7.48 -5.11 -15.66
CA SER A 121 6.41 -4.15 -15.43
C SER A 121 5.28 -4.77 -14.59
N ASN A 122 4.43 -3.95 -13.97
CA ASN A 122 3.29 -4.47 -13.19
C ASN A 122 2.41 -5.40 -14.02
N GLU A 123 2.19 -5.11 -15.30
CA GLU A 123 1.40 -5.96 -16.18
C GLU A 123 2.04 -7.33 -16.38
N VAL A 124 3.36 -7.38 -16.59
CA VAL A 124 4.11 -8.63 -16.80
C VAL A 124 4.14 -9.47 -15.53
N ILE A 125 4.50 -8.87 -14.40
CA ILE A 125 4.64 -9.62 -13.15
C ILE A 125 3.29 -10.09 -12.61
N GLU A 126 2.23 -9.29 -12.74
CA GLU A 126 0.87 -9.72 -12.39
C GLU A 126 0.38 -10.86 -13.27
N ASP A 127 0.63 -10.79 -14.58
CA ASP A 127 0.26 -11.85 -15.49
C ASP A 127 0.89 -13.20 -15.08
N LEU A 128 2.20 -13.21 -14.84
CA LEU A 128 2.92 -14.41 -14.39
C LEU A 128 2.40 -14.90 -13.03
N PHE A 129 2.16 -14.00 -12.08
CA PHE A 129 1.63 -14.34 -10.77
C PHE A 129 0.23 -14.98 -10.86
N TYR A 130 -0.67 -14.40 -11.63
CA TYR A 130 -2.01 -14.94 -11.76
C TYR A 130 -2.05 -16.24 -12.60
N GLN A 131 -1.07 -16.47 -13.48
CA GLN A 131 -0.88 -17.80 -14.10
C GLN A 131 -0.49 -18.84 -13.06
N GLN A 132 0.40 -18.51 -12.09
CA GLN A 132 0.71 -19.40 -10.98
C GLN A 132 -0.53 -19.72 -10.13
N VAL A 133 -1.35 -18.70 -9.82
CA VAL A 133 -2.61 -18.91 -9.07
C VAL A 133 -3.57 -19.81 -9.83
N LYS A 134 -3.68 -19.66 -11.16
CA LYS A 134 -4.49 -20.55 -12.02
C LYS A 134 -3.93 -21.97 -12.02
N TYR A 135 -2.63 -22.14 -12.12
CA TYR A 135 -1.98 -23.46 -12.02
C TYR A 135 -2.32 -24.14 -10.68
N LEU A 136 -2.28 -23.42 -9.55
CA LEU A 136 -2.67 -23.95 -8.25
C LEU A 136 -4.17 -24.35 -8.21
N ALA A 137 -5.02 -23.61 -8.91
CA ALA A 137 -6.43 -23.97 -9.03
C ALA A 137 -6.67 -25.22 -9.90
N GLU A 138 -5.89 -25.40 -10.95
CA GLU A 138 -5.91 -26.64 -11.78
C GLU A 138 -5.45 -27.87 -11.00
N GLN A 139 -4.58 -27.67 -9.99
CA GLN A 139 -4.18 -28.72 -9.06
C GLN A 139 -5.16 -28.93 -7.89
N ASN A 140 -6.31 -28.26 -7.89
CA ASN A 140 -7.30 -28.25 -6.80
C ASN A 140 -6.74 -27.74 -5.45
N GLU A 141 -5.66 -26.96 -5.47
CA GLU A 141 -5.14 -26.29 -4.28
C GLU A 141 -5.92 -25.01 -3.95
N ILE A 142 -6.58 -24.41 -4.94
CA ILE A 142 -7.42 -23.21 -4.82
C ILE A 142 -8.78 -23.50 -5.47
N LEU A 143 -9.87 -23.23 -4.74
CA LEU A 143 -11.25 -23.53 -5.19
C LEU A 143 -12.04 -22.29 -5.59
N PHE A 144 -11.55 -21.08 -5.30
CA PHE A 144 -12.27 -19.80 -5.40
C PHE A 144 -13.53 -19.75 -4.52
N GLU A 145 -13.52 -20.47 -3.41
CA GLU A 145 -14.64 -20.48 -2.46
C GLU A 145 -14.46 -19.42 -1.37
N ASN A 146 -13.35 -19.46 -0.64
CA ASN A 146 -13.13 -18.65 0.55
C ASN A 146 -11.88 -17.80 0.41
N VAL A 147 -12.02 -16.47 0.31
CA VAL A 147 -10.87 -15.57 0.31
C VAL A 147 -10.73 -14.87 1.66
N PHE A 148 -9.56 -14.98 2.25
CA PHE A 148 -9.18 -14.30 3.48
C PHE A 148 -8.34 -13.07 3.13
N ILE A 149 -8.80 -11.88 3.55
CA ILE A 149 -8.15 -10.62 3.22
C ILE A 149 -7.66 -9.94 4.51
N ASP A 150 -6.41 -9.50 4.48
CA ASP A 150 -5.83 -8.66 5.53
C ASP A 150 -4.72 -7.78 4.96
N GLY A 151 -4.41 -6.72 5.70
CA GLY A 151 -3.39 -5.76 5.36
C GLY A 151 -2.30 -5.61 6.42
N THR A 152 -1.10 -5.34 5.95
CA THR A 152 0.01 -4.95 6.81
C THR A 152 0.73 -3.74 6.26
N LYS A 153 1.46 -3.03 7.13
CA LYS A 153 2.27 -1.89 6.74
C LYS A 153 3.73 -2.32 6.66
N ILE A 154 4.35 -2.06 5.50
CA ILE A 154 5.76 -2.37 5.26
C ILE A 154 6.50 -1.06 5.01
N GLU A 155 7.68 -0.92 5.62
CA GLU A 155 8.51 0.29 5.53
C GLU A 155 9.03 0.49 4.10
N ALA A 156 8.92 1.72 3.59
CA ALA A 156 9.46 2.10 2.29
C ALA A 156 10.98 2.31 2.35
N ASN A 157 11.64 2.18 1.21
CA ASN A 157 13.05 2.57 1.06
C ASN A 157 13.18 4.09 1.00
N ALA A 158 12.87 4.76 2.09
CA ALA A 158 12.82 6.20 2.16
C ALA A 158 13.46 6.74 3.45
N ASN A 159 13.90 7.99 3.40
CA ASN A 159 14.43 8.67 4.58
C ASN A 159 13.25 9.05 5.51
N ARG A 160 13.35 8.66 6.78
CA ARG A 160 12.32 8.91 7.80
C ARG A 160 12.14 10.38 8.14
N TYR A 161 13.14 11.21 7.88
CA TYR A 161 13.15 12.63 8.26
C TYR A 161 12.81 13.58 7.11
N THR A 162 12.67 13.09 5.88
CA THR A 162 12.31 13.91 4.71
C THR A 162 10.83 13.85 4.41
N PHE A 163 10.02 14.29 5.34
CA PHE A 163 8.55 14.29 5.22
C PHE A 163 8.02 15.62 4.69
N VAL A 164 6.91 15.53 3.97
CA VAL A 164 6.10 16.66 3.53
C VAL A 164 4.67 16.44 4.01
N TRP A 165 4.14 17.39 4.77
CA TRP A 165 2.79 17.33 5.33
C TRP A 165 1.86 18.31 4.62
N LYS A 166 0.68 17.83 4.21
CA LYS A 166 -0.36 18.64 3.57
C LYS A 166 -0.68 19.90 4.41
N LYS A 167 -0.94 19.74 5.69
CA LYS A 167 -1.25 20.85 6.61
C LYS A 167 -0.13 21.90 6.68
N SER A 168 1.12 21.48 6.62
CA SER A 168 2.26 22.39 6.66
C SER A 168 2.39 23.21 5.37
N ILE A 169 2.12 22.59 4.20
CA ILE A 169 2.11 23.31 2.92
C ILE A 169 1.07 24.41 2.95
N TYR A 170 -0.19 24.10 3.27
CA TYR A 170 -1.26 25.11 3.29
C TYR A 170 -0.97 26.25 4.27
N LYS A 171 -0.48 25.92 5.48
CA LYS A 171 -0.10 26.94 6.47
C LYS A 171 1.04 27.84 6.00
N ASN A 172 2.06 27.25 5.35
CA ASN A 172 3.21 28.01 4.87
C ASN A 172 2.88 28.84 3.62
N GLU A 173 2.03 28.32 2.75
CA GLU A 173 1.51 29.02 1.59
C GLU A 173 0.69 30.24 1.99
N GLU A 174 -0.20 30.10 2.99
CA GLU A 174 -0.98 31.24 3.51
C GLU A 174 -0.08 32.32 4.12
N LYS A 175 0.91 31.91 4.90
CA LYS A 175 1.91 32.87 5.43
C LYS A 175 2.72 33.55 4.34
N MET A 176 3.06 32.83 3.29
CA MET A 176 3.79 33.38 2.13
C MET A 176 2.91 34.37 1.38
N PHE A 177 1.64 34.03 1.13
CA PHE A 177 0.69 34.91 0.46
C PHE A 177 0.56 36.25 1.19
N ASN A 178 0.41 36.24 2.52
CA ASN A 178 0.34 37.49 3.31
C ASN A 178 1.61 38.34 3.18
N LYS A 179 2.79 37.70 3.06
CA LYS A 179 4.05 38.42 2.83
C LYS A 179 4.13 39.02 1.41
N ILE A 180 3.59 38.32 0.44
CA ILE A 180 3.50 38.83 -0.96
C ILE A 180 2.56 40.03 -1.01
N VAL A 181 1.40 39.96 -0.37
CA VAL A 181 0.47 41.10 -0.30
C VAL A 181 1.16 42.31 0.29
N ALA A 182 1.82 42.17 1.44
CA ALA A 182 2.56 43.29 2.08
C ALA A 182 3.69 43.84 1.19
N LEU A 183 4.40 42.97 0.46
CA LEU A 183 5.44 43.40 -0.48
C LEU A 183 4.82 44.21 -1.65
N ILE A 184 3.69 43.80 -2.16
CA ILE A 184 3.03 44.50 -3.28
C ILE A 184 2.39 45.82 -2.81
N GLU A 185 1.89 45.89 -1.58
CA GLU A 185 1.47 47.16 -0.98
C GLU A 185 2.63 48.15 -0.90
N ASP A 186 3.84 47.68 -0.51
CA ASP A 186 5.05 48.50 -0.52
C ASP A 186 5.40 49.00 -1.94
N VAL A 187 5.36 48.13 -2.94
CA VAL A 187 5.55 48.50 -4.35
C VAL A 187 4.50 49.49 -4.82
N ASN A 188 3.23 49.29 -4.49
CA ASN A 188 2.13 50.17 -4.88
C ASN A 188 2.29 51.58 -4.29
N VAL A 189 2.65 51.69 -3.03
CA VAL A 189 2.85 52.97 -2.35
C VAL A 189 4.04 53.71 -2.95
N GLU A 190 5.18 53.07 -3.12
CA GLU A 190 6.41 53.69 -3.57
C GLU A 190 6.38 54.07 -5.06
N GLU A 191 5.71 53.28 -5.89
CA GLU A 191 5.70 53.46 -7.33
C GLU A 191 4.36 54.01 -7.84
N LEU A 192 3.46 54.40 -6.93
CA LEU A 192 2.10 54.94 -7.27
C LEU A 192 1.35 54.04 -8.25
N LYS A 193 1.38 52.74 -7.99
CA LYS A 193 0.69 51.69 -8.77
C LYS A 193 -0.46 51.10 -7.99
N ASN A 194 -1.28 50.31 -8.67
CA ASN A 194 -2.39 49.60 -8.04
C ASN A 194 -2.41 48.13 -8.55
N PHE A 195 -1.36 47.36 -8.19
CA PHE A 195 -1.32 45.94 -8.49
C PHE A 195 -2.21 45.19 -7.51
N ILE A 196 -3.07 44.32 -8.04
CA ILE A 196 -3.97 43.47 -7.26
C ILE A 196 -3.47 42.02 -7.38
N ILE A 197 -3.46 41.29 -6.26
CA ILE A 197 -3.05 39.89 -6.22
C ILE A 197 -4.20 39.01 -5.76
N GLY A 198 -4.56 38.03 -6.61
CA GLY A 198 -5.47 36.95 -6.30
C GLY A 198 -4.73 35.67 -5.92
N LYS A 199 -5.30 34.85 -5.03
CA LYS A 199 -4.72 33.54 -4.68
C LYS A 199 -4.72 32.57 -5.85
N GLU A 200 -5.74 32.61 -6.71
CA GLU A 200 -5.90 31.70 -7.86
C GLU A 200 -4.98 32.07 -9.03
N THR A 201 -4.72 33.36 -9.21
CA THR A 201 -3.89 33.94 -10.29
C THR A 201 -2.53 34.40 -9.77
N LEU A 202 -2.05 33.88 -8.64
CA LEU A 202 -0.85 34.37 -7.93
C LEU A 202 0.40 34.40 -8.81
N ILE A 203 0.67 33.33 -9.55
CA ILE A 203 1.88 33.23 -10.40
C ILE A 203 1.78 34.23 -11.55
N GLU A 204 0.64 34.32 -12.22
CA GLU A 204 0.38 35.25 -13.33
C GLU A 204 0.53 36.71 -12.87
N ASN A 205 -0.03 37.03 -11.69
CA ASN A 205 0.12 38.37 -11.12
C ASN A 205 1.58 38.70 -10.77
N ILE A 206 2.33 37.76 -10.20
CA ILE A 206 3.76 37.92 -9.91
C ILE A 206 4.54 38.13 -11.22
N ASP A 207 4.26 37.38 -12.27
CA ASP A 207 4.94 37.53 -13.55
C ASP A 207 4.70 38.90 -14.18
N ALA A 208 3.46 39.36 -14.18
CA ALA A 208 3.14 40.70 -14.68
C ALA A 208 3.89 41.83 -13.92
N ILE A 209 4.06 41.65 -12.58
CA ILE A 209 4.80 42.61 -11.76
C ILE A 209 6.31 42.49 -12.01
N LEU A 210 6.85 41.30 -12.22
CA LEU A 210 8.25 41.08 -12.55
C LEU A 210 8.59 41.69 -13.92
N ASP A 211 7.72 41.57 -14.91
CA ASP A 211 7.88 42.19 -16.21
C ASP A 211 7.90 43.73 -16.10
N TRP A 212 6.98 44.29 -15.31
CA TRP A 212 6.98 45.72 -15.05
C TRP A 212 8.26 46.19 -14.31
N LEU A 213 8.72 45.45 -13.27
CA LEU A 213 9.98 45.73 -12.58
C LEU A 213 11.19 45.68 -13.52
N SER A 214 11.18 44.76 -14.48
CA SER A 214 12.22 44.63 -15.51
C SER A 214 12.27 45.89 -16.38
N LEU A 215 11.12 46.40 -16.80
CA LEU A 215 11.02 47.68 -17.54
C LEU A 215 11.52 48.86 -16.71
N GLN A 216 11.17 48.94 -15.41
CA GLN A 216 11.66 49.98 -14.51
C GLN A 216 13.19 49.92 -14.31
N LYS A 217 13.75 48.73 -14.26
CA LYS A 217 15.21 48.51 -14.20
C LYS A 217 15.89 49.11 -15.42
N GLN A 218 15.35 48.88 -16.63
CA GLN A 218 15.89 49.40 -17.88
C GLN A 218 15.74 50.92 -17.98
N ASN A 219 14.54 51.43 -17.71
CA ASN A 219 14.25 52.86 -17.79
C ASN A 219 15.09 53.73 -16.84
N ARG A 220 15.46 53.19 -15.68
CA ARG A 220 16.24 53.89 -14.66
C ARG A 220 17.74 53.52 -14.68
N ASN A 221 18.18 52.74 -15.66
CA ASN A 221 19.55 52.23 -15.81
C ASN A 221 20.11 51.63 -14.52
N ILE A 222 19.29 50.82 -13.83
CA ILE A 222 19.67 50.22 -12.53
C ILE A 222 20.46 48.94 -12.80
N GLU A 223 21.70 48.89 -12.35
CA GLU A 223 22.49 47.65 -12.32
C GLU A 223 22.25 46.90 -11.01
N PHE A 224 22.00 45.61 -11.13
CA PHE A 224 21.85 44.70 -9.97
C PHE A 224 23.22 44.36 -9.42
N VAL A 225 23.38 44.57 -8.11
CA VAL A 225 24.63 44.29 -7.40
C VAL A 225 24.54 43.01 -6.58
N HIS A 226 25.60 42.22 -6.64
CA HIS A 226 25.71 40.96 -5.91
C HIS A 226 26.96 40.96 -5.03
N GLY A 227 26.90 40.22 -3.93
CA GLY A 227 28.01 40.07 -2.98
C GLY A 227 27.78 40.72 -1.62
N ILE A 228 28.66 40.37 -0.65
CA ILE A 228 28.58 40.84 0.73
C ILE A 228 28.96 42.32 0.78
N GLY A 229 28.18 43.12 1.52
CA GLY A 229 28.48 44.56 1.76
C GLY A 229 27.94 45.51 0.67
N LYS A 230 27.39 45.02 -0.45
CA LYS A 230 26.80 45.88 -1.48
C LYS A 230 25.33 46.22 -1.16
N ARG A 231 24.97 47.51 -1.25
CA ARG A 231 23.60 47.98 -0.99
C ARG A 231 22.72 47.78 -2.21
N LYS A 232 21.76 46.86 -2.14
CA LYS A 232 20.77 46.57 -3.20
C LYS A 232 19.74 47.71 -3.29
N SER A 233 19.35 48.06 -4.54
CA SER A 233 18.21 48.96 -4.80
C SER A 233 16.90 48.34 -4.33
N LYS A 234 15.84 49.15 -4.12
CA LYS A 234 14.50 48.64 -3.78
C LYS A 234 13.99 47.72 -4.88
N ILE A 235 14.11 48.13 -6.15
CA ILE A 235 13.69 47.34 -7.33
C ILE A 235 14.38 45.96 -7.32
N GLN A 236 15.67 45.88 -7.04
CA GLN A 236 16.38 44.63 -6.94
C GLN A 236 15.84 43.73 -5.82
N LYS A 237 15.58 44.31 -4.64
CA LYS A 237 15.03 43.55 -3.50
C LYS A 237 13.66 42.99 -3.81
N TRP A 238 12.77 43.79 -4.36
CA TRP A 238 11.41 43.34 -4.77
C TRP A 238 11.48 42.26 -5.82
N THR A 239 12.30 42.44 -6.86
CA THR A 239 12.48 41.42 -7.91
C THR A 239 12.98 40.09 -7.34
N GLU A 240 14.04 40.11 -6.53
CA GLU A 240 14.60 38.90 -5.95
C GLU A 240 13.60 38.18 -5.02
N GLN A 241 12.85 38.95 -4.20
CA GLN A 241 11.82 38.37 -3.32
C GLN A 241 10.64 37.77 -4.09
N LEU A 242 10.17 38.44 -5.16
CA LEU A 242 9.08 37.91 -5.99
C LEU A 242 9.51 36.66 -6.72
N ILE A 243 10.73 36.60 -7.26
CA ILE A 243 11.28 35.38 -7.88
C ILE A 243 11.35 34.23 -6.86
N GLU A 244 11.81 34.52 -5.63
CA GLU A 244 11.84 33.51 -4.57
C GLU A 244 10.44 33.01 -4.21
N TYR A 245 9.47 33.89 -4.10
CA TYR A 245 8.08 33.53 -3.79
C TYR A 245 7.44 32.72 -4.94
N LYS A 246 7.68 33.09 -6.22
CA LYS A 246 7.24 32.33 -7.37
C LYS A 246 7.79 30.89 -7.33
N GLN A 247 9.10 30.73 -7.14
CA GLN A 247 9.72 29.40 -7.04
C GLN A 247 9.17 28.56 -5.86
N ARG A 248 8.83 29.21 -4.75
CA ARG A 248 8.20 28.54 -3.61
C ARG A 248 6.77 28.11 -3.91
N GLN A 249 5.99 28.94 -4.63
CA GLN A 249 4.64 28.59 -5.04
C GLN A 249 4.64 27.38 -5.98
N GLU A 250 5.51 27.38 -6.97
CA GLU A 250 5.68 26.24 -7.90
C GLU A 250 6.02 24.94 -7.15
N LYS A 251 6.86 25.02 -6.11
CA LYS A 251 7.17 23.88 -5.23
C LYS A 251 5.95 23.42 -4.42
N TYR A 252 5.13 24.35 -3.91
CA TYR A 252 3.90 24.00 -3.19
C TYR A 252 2.90 23.34 -4.13
N ASP A 253 2.72 23.86 -5.35
CA ASP A 253 1.80 23.28 -6.34
C ASP A 253 2.24 21.90 -6.80
N SER A 254 3.53 21.71 -7.05
CA SER A 254 4.11 20.39 -7.32
C SER A 254 3.87 19.41 -6.15
N SER A 255 4.06 19.88 -4.91
CA SER A 255 3.82 19.07 -3.70
C SER A 255 2.34 18.72 -3.52
N LYS A 256 1.42 19.64 -3.85
CA LYS A 256 -0.03 19.39 -3.82
C LYS A 256 -0.43 18.33 -4.85
N LYS A 257 0.13 18.38 -6.07
CA LYS A 257 -0.07 17.35 -7.10
C LYS A 257 0.37 15.97 -6.62
N ILE A 258 1.56 15.86 -6.01
CA ILE A 258 2.08 14.61 -5.44
C ILE A 258 1.20 14.11 -4.30
N LEU A 259 0.76 14.98 -3.42
CA LEU A 259 -0.10 14.64 -2.27
C LEU A 259 -1.45 14.09 -2.71
N SER A 260 -2.08 14.67 -3.71
CA SER A 260 -3.44 14.32 -4.14
C SER A 260 -4.40 14.23 -2.92
N LYS A 261 -4.96 13.05 -2.63
CA LYS A 261 -5.82 12.79 -1.47
C LYS A 261 -5.04 12.50 -0.16
N ARG A 262 -3.73 12.28 -0.23
CA ARG A 262 -2.89 11.90 0.93
C ARG A 262 -2.60 13.09 1.84
N ASN A 263 -2.30 12.79 3.11
CA ASN A 263 -1.89 13.80 4.11
C ASN A 263 -0.38 14.04 4.18
N SER A 264 0.42 13.15 3.60
CA SER A 264 1.88 13.22 3.65
C SER A 264 2.53 12.37 2.55
N TYR A 265 3.78 12.70 2.22
CA TYR A 265 4.66 11.86 1.41
C TYR A 265 6.12 12.04 1.85
N SER A 266 7.01 11.12 1.42
CA SER A 266 8.45 11.25 1.62
C SER A 266 9.11 11.85 0.38
N LYS A 267 10.07 12.80 0.56
CA LYS A 267 10.82 13.37 -0.58
C LYS A 267 11.68 12.35 -1.32
N THR A 268 12.09 11.28 -0.64
CA THR A 268 12.96 10.24 -1.20
C THR A 268 12.18 9.11 -1.89
N ASP A 269 10.91 8.95 -1.56
CA ASP A 269 9.95 8.08 -2.23
C ASP A 269 8.58 8.76 -2.18
N THR A 270 8.23 9.45 -3.27
CA THR A 270 7.04 10.30 -3.34
C THR A 270 5.74 9.52 -3.27
N ASP A 271 5.77 8.22 -3.51
CA ASP A 271 4.62 7.34 -3.38
C ASP A 271 4.40 6.81 -1.96
N ALA A 272 5.44 6.81 -1.13
CA ALA A 272 5.32 6.36 0.26
C ALA A 272 4.57 7.38 1.13
N THR A 273 3.66 6.89 1.96
CA THR A 273 2.88 7.68 2.91
C THR A 273 3.40 7.44 4.33
N PHE A 274 3.47 8.49 5.15
CA PHE A 274 3.82 8.33 6.56
C PHE A 274 2.67 7.72 7.35
N MET A 275 2.92 6.58 7.98
CA MET A 275 1.92 5.81 8.73
C MET A 275 2.53 5.14 9.97
N HIS A 276 1.68 4.79 10.93
CA HIS A 276 2.10 3.98 12.08
C HIS A 276 2.35 2.55 11.61
N MET A 277 3.50 1.98 11.95
CA MET A 277 3.80 0.57 11.70
C MET A 277 3.16 -0.29 12.79
N LYS A 278 2.69 -1.50 12.44
CA LYS A 278 2.18 -2.47 13.44
C LYS A 278 3.30 -2.90 14.41
N ASP A 279 4.52 -3.01 13.91
CA ASP A 279 5.71 -3.48 14.65
C ASP A 279 6.49 -2.28 15.25
N ASP A 280 5.80 -1.41 15.99
CA ASP A 280 6.44 -0.34 16.74
C ASP A 280 6.93 -0.88 18.10
N HIS A 281 8.10 -1.52 18.09
CA HIS A 281 8.70 -2.11 19.30
C HIS A 281 8.96 -1.07 20.41
N MET A 282 9.22 0.17 20.03
CA MET A 282 9.46 1.26 20.98
C MET A 282 8.16 1.87 21.53
N ARG A 283 7.01 1.54 20.96
CA ARG A 283 5.67 2.08 21.30
C ARG A 283 5.64 3.61 21.42
N ASN A 284 6.50 4.28 20.67
CA ASN A 284 6.63 5.74 20.69
C ASN A 284 5.71 6.43 19.68
N GLY A 285 4.91 5.69 18.94
CA GLY A 285 4.00 6.21 17.94
C GLY A 285 4.66 6.85 16.73
N GLN A 286 5.95 6.57 16.50
CA GLN A 286 6.69 7.18 15.40
C GLN A 286 6.09 6.79 14.04
N LEU A 287 5.83 7.80 13.22
CA LEU A 287 5.41 7.61 11.84
C LEU A 287 6.62 7.28 10.97
N LYS A 288 6.50 6.24 10.14
CA LYS A 288 7.50 5.88 9.14
C LYS A 288 6.90 5.94 7.74
N PRO A 289 7.70 6.30 6.71
CA PRO A 289 7.24 6.18 5.32
C PRO A 289 7.04 4.71 4.99
N GLY A 290 5.89 4.38 4.41
CA GLY A 290 5.54 3.00 4.11
C GLY A 290 4.38 2.88 3.14
N TYR A 291 4.07 1.64 2.84
CA TYR A 291 2.95 1.22 2.02
C TYR A 291 2.01 0.34 2.83
N ASN A 292 0.73 0.46 2.59
CA ASN A 292 -0.28 -0.46 3.07
C ASN A 292 -0.37 -1.62 2.06
N VAL A 293 0.13 -2.76 2.47
CA VAL A 293 0.21 -3.97 1.65
C VAL A 293 -0.96 -4.87 2.01
N GLN A 294 -1.76 -5.21 1.03
CA GLN A 294 -2.91 -6.10 1.16
C GLN A 294 -2.61 -7.43 0.49
N ILE A 295 -2.96 -8.53 1.14
CA ILE A 295 -2.96 -9.85 0.54
C ILE A 295 -4.33 -10.51 0.64
N ALA A 296 -4.67 -11.26 -0.39
CA ALA A 296 -5.75 -12.23 -0.37
C ALA A 296 -5.14 -13.63 -0.29
N VAL A 297 -5.67 -14.45 0.57
CA VAL A 297 -5.17 -15.81 0.81
C VAL A 297 -6.33 -16.79 0.69
N GLU A 298 -6.11 -17.91 0.03
CA GLU A 298 -6.98 -19.09 0.04
C GLU A 298 -6.12 -20.33 0.16
N SER A 299 -6.53 -21.26 1.02
CA SER A 299 -5.82 -22.56 1.21
C SER A 299 -4.34 -22.39 1.58
N GLU A 300 -4.00 -21.35 2.33
CA GLU A 300 -2.63 -20.94 2.70
C GLU A 300 -1.78 -20.36 1.54
N TYR A 301 -2.33 -20.18 0.33
CA TYR A 301 -1.65 -19.52 -0.80
C TYR A 301 -2.07 -18.06 -0.94
N VAL A 302 -1.14 -17.20 -1.28
CA VAL A 302 -1.46 -15.83 -1.67
C VAL A 302 -2.06 -15.84 -3.07
N THR A 303 -3.33 -15.43 -3.17
CA THR A 303 -4.10 -15.40 -4.42
C THR A 303 -4.28 -14.00 -5.00
N GLY A 304 -3.93 -12.96 -4.23
CA GLY A 304 -4.00 -11.58 -4.68
C GLY A 304 -3.09 -10.68 -3.85
N VAL A 305 -2.60 -9.62 -4.49
CA VAL A 305 -1.70 -8.62 -3.90
C VAL A 305 -2.16 -7.22 -4.25
N GLY A 306 -2.25 -6.34 -3.27
CA GLY A 306 -2.54 -4.92 -3.43
C GLY A 306 -1.54 -4.03 -2.70
N ILE A 307 -1.02 -2.99 -3.37
CA ILE A 307 -0.16 -1.98 -2.75
C ILE A 307 -0.89 -0.65 -2.74
N PHE A 308 -1.13 -0.12 -1.53
CA PHE A 308 -1.91 1.09 -1.32
C PHE A 308 -1.13 2.16 -0.56
N GLN A 309 -1.49 3.40 -0.83
CA GLN A 309 -0.95 4.58 -0.14
C GLN A 309 -1.83 5.02 1.03
N ASP A 310 -3.01 4.42 1.14
CA ASP A 310 -3.99 4.68 2.18
C ASP A 310 -3.54 4.09 3.52
N ARG A 311 -3.80 4.83 4.61
CA ARG A 311 -3.45 4.38 5.97
C ARG A 311 -4.42 3.36 6.53
N ASN A 312 -5.65 3.34 6.00
CA ASN A 312 -6.77 2.53 6.44
C ASN A 312 -7.13 1.50 5.37
N ASP A 313 -7.68 0.39 5.78
CA ASP A 313 -7.99 -0.74 4.91
C ASP A 313 -9.35 -0.62 4.22
N ILE A 314 -10.23 0.27 4.71
CA ILE A 314 -11.61 0.46 4.19
C ILE A 314 -11.65 0.64 2.68
N ALA A 315 -10.79 1.49 2.13
CA ALA A 315 -10.78 1.82 0.71
C ALA A 315 -9.99 0.83 -0.16
N THR A 316 -9.41 -0.22 0.44
CA THR A 316 -8.52 -1.15 -0.28
C THR A 316 -9.24 -2.40 -0.79
N LEU A 317 -10.39 -2.77 -0.19
CA LEU A 317 -11.10 -4.01 -0.49
C LEU A 317 -11.60 -4.04 -1.94
N ILE A 318 -12.36 -3.04 -2.35
CA ILE A 318 -12.98 -2.97 -3.68
C ILE A 318 -11.92 -2.99 -4.80
N PRO A 319 -10.89 -2.12 -4.78
CA PRO A 319 -9.86 -2.14 -5.81
C PRO A 319 -9.10 -3.48 -5.88
N MET A 320 -8.89 -4.14 -4.73
CA MET A 320 -8.22 -5.43 -4.68
C MET A 320 -9.07 -6.53 -5.31
N LEU A 321 -10.35 -6.65 -4.92
CA LEU A 321 -11.26 -7.66 -5.46
C LEU A 321 -11.50 -7.46 -6.96
N ASN A 322 -11.63 -6.21 -7.42
CA ASN A 322 -11.77 -5.90 -8.85
C ASN A 322 -10.54 -6.34 -9.66
N ASN A 323 -9.33 -6.04 -9.16
CA ASN A 323 -8.09 -6.46 -9.81
C ASN A 323 -7.99 -8.00 -9.89
N MET A 324 -8.30 -8.69 -8.79
CA MET A 324 -8.31 -10.15 -8.75
C MET A 324 -9.31 -10.74 -9.75
N GLN A 325 -10.53 -10.22 -9.79
CA GLN A 325 -11.56 -10.65 -10.72
C GLN A 325 -11.16 -10.45 -12.19
N GLU A 326 -10.60 -9.27 -12.51
CA GLU A 326 -10.11 -8.96 -13.85
C GLU A 326 -9.03 -9.95 -14.31
N LYS A 327 -8.06 -10.26 -13.45
CA LYS A 327 -6.91 -11.11 -13.79
C LYS A 327 -7.23 -12.61 -13.75
N LEU A 328 -8.06 -13.04 -12.81
CA LEU A 328 -8.42 -14.45 -12.65
C LEU A 328 -9.58 -14.87 -13.55
N GLY A 329 -10.46 -13.93 -13.93
CA GLY A 329 -11.72 -14.21 -14.63
C GLY A 329 -12.77 -14.88 -13.73
N ARG A 330 -12.52 -14.96 -12.42
CA ARG A 330 -13.37 -15.63 -11.40
C ARG A 330 -13.46 -14.78 -10.14
N LYS A 331 -14.51 -14.99 -9.36
CA LYS A 331 -14.74 -14.38 -8.05
C LYS A 331 -14.74 -15.47 -6.97
N HIS A 332 -14.31 -15.12 -5.78
CA HIS A 332 -14.52 -15.95 -4.59
C HIS A 332 -15.95 -15.78 -4.09
N LEU A 333 -16.55 -16.85 -3.63
CA LEU A 333 -17.93 -16.83 -3.10
C LEU A 333 -17.99 -16.09 -1.75
N ASN A 334 -17.10 -16.43 -0.84
CA ASN A 334 -17.07 -15.90 0.51
C ASN A 334 -15.87 -14.96 0.68
N VAL A 335 -16.11 -13.76 1.20
CA VAL A 335 -15.07 -12.76 1.48
C VAL A 335 -14.95 -12.56 2.98
N ILE A 336 -13.82 -12.98 3.55
CA ILE A 336 -13.55 -12.95 4.98
C ILE A 336 -12.50 -11.88 5.27
N ALA A 337 -12.87 -10.86 6.05
CA ALA A 337 -11.98 -9.77 6.40
C ALA A 337 -12.19 -9.30 7.85
N ASP A 338 -11.24 -8.52 8.36
CA ASP A 338 -11.34 -7.97 9.70
C ASP A 338 -12.25 -6.73 9.76
N SER A 339 -12.38 -6.16 10.94
CA SER A 339 -13.20 -4.98 11.19
C SER A 339 -12.67 -3.70 10.52
N GLY A 340 -11.43 -3.68 10.03
CA GLY A 340 -10.82 -2.58 9.32
C GLY A 340 -11.45 -2.33 7.94
N TYR A 341 -12.11 -3.35 7.38
CA TYR A 341 -12.77 -3.28 6.07
C TYR A 341 -14.27 -2.97 6.15
N GLU A 342 -14.81 -2.81 7.37
CA GLU A 342 -16.25 -2.58 7.54
C GLU A 342 -16.66 -1.21 7.02
N SER A 343 -17.47 -1.19 5.94
CA SER A 343 -18.13 0.00 5.42
C SER A 343 -19.41 -0.35 4.65
N GLU A 344 -20.33 0.61 4.53
CA GLU A 344 -21.53 0.46 3.72
C GLU A 344 -21.20 0.17 2.25
N GLU A 345 -20.26 0.93 1.69
CA GLU A 345 -19.79 0.78 0.33
C GLU A 345 -19.24 -0.62 0.05
N ASN A 346 -18.43 -1.17 0.96
CA ASN A 346 -17.88 -2.53 0.82
C ASN A 346 -18.97 -3.60 0.90
N TYR A 347 -19.94 -3.46 1.79
CA TYR A 347 -21.05 -4.39 1.89
C TYR A 347 -21.92 -4.40 0.62
N LEU A 348 -22.28 -3.23 0.10
CA LEU A 348 -23.07 -3.11 -1.13
C LEU A 348 -22.31 -3.62 -2.34
N PHE A 349 -21.00 -3.38 -2.41
CA PHE A 349 -20.15 -3.94 -3.46
C PHE A 349 -20.16 -5.47 -3.44
N LEU A 350 -20.00 -6.09 -2.28
CA LEU A 350 -20.04 -7.55 -2.15
C LEU A 350 -21.40 -8.11 -2.56
N GLU A 351 -22.48 -7.50 -2.12
CA GLU A 351 -23.84 -7.89 -2.49
C GLU A 351 -24.07 -7.79 -3.99
N SER A 352 -23.72 -6.67 -4.62
CA SER A 352 -23.87 -6.47 -6.08
C SER A 352 -23.04 -7.46 -6.91
N ASN A 353 -21.99 -8.03 -6.32
CA ASN A 353 -21.15 -9.03 -6.91
C ASN A 353 -21.53 -10.49 -6.56
N ASN A 354 -22.65 -10.70 -5.84
CA ASN A 354 -23.08 -12.00 -5.32
C ASN A 354 -22.02 -12.68 -4.43
N GLN A 355 -21.27 -11.89 -3.67
CA GLN A 355 -20.26 -12.36 -2.72
C GLN A 355 -20.80 -12.25 -1.29
N ILE A 356 -20.56 -13.25 -0.47
CA ILE A 356 -21.07 -13.33 0.91
C ILE A 356 -20.06 -12.69 1.86
N PRO A 357 -20.43 -11.62 2.59
CA PRO A 357 -19.55 -10.96 3.53
C PRO A 357 -19.44 -11.73 4.85
N TYR A 358 -18.21 -11.97 5.28
CA TYR A 358 -17.84 -12.43 6.62
C TYR A 358 -16.91 -11.38 7.26
N ILE A 359 -17.38 -10.13 7.30
CA ILE A 359 -16.61 -9.01 7.85
C ILE A 359 -17.02 -8.77 9.30
N LYS A 360 -16.04 -8.80 10.21
CA LYS A 360 -16.27 -8.58 11.63
C LYS A 360 -16.69 -7.13 11.89
N PRO A 361 -17.85 -6.85 12.55
CA PRO A 361 -18.22 -5.49 12.92
C PRO A 361 -17.19 -4.83 13.85
N GLN A 362 -16.91 -3.54 13.66
CA GLN A 362 -15.96 -2.77 14.50
C GLN A 362 -16.33 -2.74 15.97
N THR A 363 -17.61 -2.90 16.28
CA THR A 363 -18.14 -2.93 17.65
C THR A 363 -18.28 -4.32 18.23
N TYR A 364 -17.94 -5.38 17.49
CA TYR A 364 -18.15 -6.78 17.89
C TYR A 364 -17.57 -7.12 19.28
N GLU A 365 -16.32 -6.77 19.53
CA GLU A 365 -15.70 -7.02 20.84
C GLU A 365 -16.21 -6.08 21.95
N LYS A 366 -16.69 -4.89 21.55
CA LYS A 366 -17.28 -3.93 22.48
C LYS A 366 -18.64 -4.39 22.97
N TRP A 367 -19.46 -5.01 22.12
CA TRP A 367 -20.77 -5.54 22.46
C TRP A 367 -20.73 -6.58 23.58
N LYS A 368 -19.63 -7.31 23.74
CA LYS A 368 -19.45 -8.30 24.79
C LYS A 368 -19.22 -7.66 26.17
N LYS A 369 -18.71 -6.42 26.21
CA LYS A 369 -18.35 -5.73 27.45
C LYS A 369 -19.57 -5.20 28.19
N ARG A 370 -19.64 -5.43 29.51
CA ARG A 370 -20.69 -4.90 30.38
C ARG A 370 -20.78 -3.37 30.31
N SER A 371 -19.65 -2.68 30.21
CA SER A 371 -19.60 -1.23 30.06
C SER A 371 -20.32 -0.72 28.79
N PHE A 372 -20.22 -1.45 27.69
CA PHE A 372 -20.95 -1.11 26.47
C PHE A 372 -22.45 -1.39 26.59
N LYS A 373 -22.82 -2.56 27.15
CA LYS A 373 -24.22 -2.95 27.35
C LYS A 373 -24.98 -1.97 28.25
N ASN A 374 -24.28 -1.38 29.22
CA ASN A 374 -24.86 -0.40 30.14
C ASN A 374 -24.75 1.06 29.65
N ASP A 375 -24.14 1.30 28.48
CA ASP A 375 -23.96 2.66 27.94
C ASP A 375 -25.25 3.11 27.22
N ILE A 376 -26.04 3.91 27.90
CA ILE A 376 -27.30 4.46 27.39
C ILE A 376 -27.13 5.41 26.20
N SER A 377 -25.90 5.81 25.92
CA SER A 377 -25.59 6.66 24.77
C SER A 377 -25.49 5.89 23.46
N LYS A 378 -25.44 4.56 23.49
CA LYS A 378 -25.27 3.74 22.28
C LYS A 378 -26.62 3.42 21.64
N ARG A 379 -26.64 3.56 20.32
CA ARG A 379 -27.81 3.22 19.50
C ARG A 379 -28.22 1.76 19.70
N GLU A 380 -27.24 0.87 19.75
CA GLU A 380 -27.41 -0.58 19.88
C GLU A 380 -28.14 -0.99 21.17
N ASN A 381 -28.15 -0.10 22.19
CA ASN A 381 -28.85 -0.32 23.47
C ASN A 381 -30.24 0.37 23.51
N MET A 382 -30.71 0.88 22.37
CA MET A 382 -32.02 1.46 22.22
C MET A 382 -32.94 0.50 21.49
N GLN A 383 -34.20 0.44 21.90
CA GLN A 383 -35.22 -0.29 21.16
C GLN A 383 -35.57 0.46 19.88
N TYR A 384 -35.54 -0.23 18.76
CA TYR A 384 -35.96 0.29 17.46
C TYR A 384 -37.31 -0.32 17.07
N ASN A 385 -38.27 0.54 16.72
CA ASN A 385 -39.55 0.14 16.17
C ASN A 385 -39.54 0.39 14.67
N SER A 386 -39.62 -0.67 13.87
CA SER A 386 -39.57 -0.61 12.41
C SER A 386 -40.82 -0.05 11.77
N GLU A 387 -42.02 -0.22 12.41
CA GLU A 387 -43.30 0.28 11.88
C GLU A 387 -43.39 1.79 11.94
N THR A 388 -42.91 2.37 13.06
CA THR A 388 -42.98 3.83 13.31
C THR A 388 -41.62 4.51 12.98
N ASP A 389 -40.61 3.76 12.58
CA ASP A 389 -39.25 4.25 12.33
C ASP A 389 -38.69 5.08 13.49
N THR A 390 -38.80 4.59 14.73
CA THR A 390 -38.41 5.34 15.92
C THR A 390 -37.49 4.54 16.82
N TYR A 391 -36.58 5.23 17.49
CA TYR A 391 -35.79 4.67 18.59
C TYR A 391 -36.34 5.12 19.93
N THR A 392 -36.40 4.24 20.92
CA THR A 392 -36.77 4.57 22.29
C THR A 392 -35.55 4.77 23.14
N CYS A 393 -35.34 5.94 23.73
CA CYS A 393 -34.21 6.23 24.61
C CYS A 393 -34.42 5.58 26.00
N HIS A 394 -33.34 5.57 26.80
CA HIS A 394 -33.38 5.01 28.17
C HIS A 394 -34.44 5.61 29.09
N ASN A 395 -34.87 6.86 28.84
CA ASN A 395 -35.92 7.54 29.57
C ASN A 395 -37.32 7.37 28.92
N GLY A 396 -37.53 6.39 28.05
CA GLY A 396 -38.80 6.09 27.41
C GLY A 396 -39.23 7.05 26.30
N LYS A 397 -38.51 8.14 26.05
CA LYS A 397 -38.83 9.09 24.98
C LYS A 397 -38.41 8.61 23.61
N LYS A 398 -39.19 8.98 22.58
CA LYS A 398 -38.92 8.55 21.20
C LYS A 398 -37.99 9.51 20.48
N LEU A 399 -37.04 8.94 19.72
CA LEU A 399 -36.26 9.65 18.71
C LEU A 399 -36.92 9.40 17.36
N LYS A 400 -37.39 10.46 16.71
CA LYS A 400 -38.09 10.42 15.41
C LYS A 400 -37.14 10.85 14.28
N PRO A 401 -37.36 10.40 13.04
CA PRO A 401 -36.65 10.95 11.88
C PRO A 401 -36.89 12.47 11.80
N PHE A 402 -35.78 13.22 11.76
CA PHE A 402 -35.82 14.68 11.71
C PHE A 402 -35.40 15.20 10.32
N SER A 403 -34.35 14.66 9.78
CA SER A 403 -33.82 15.03 8.45
C SER A 403 -33.01 13.90 7.84
N ILE A 404 -32.80 13.99 6.54
CA ILE A 404 -31.90 13.10 5.80
C ILE A 404 -30.71 13.93 5.33
N ILE A 405 -29.53 13.43 5.55
CA ILE A 405 -28.27 14.03 5.08
C ILE A 405 -27.52 13.06 4.19
N HIS A 406 -26.84 13.57 3.17
CA HIS A 406 -25.96 12.80 2.32
C HIS A 406 -24.51 12.97 2.79
N ARG A 407 -23.81 11.87 3.00
CA ARG A 407 -22.39 11.87 3.36
C ARG A 407 -21.58 11.27 2.24
N LYS A 408 -20.61 12.03 1.76
CA LYS A 408 -19.66 11.57 0.74
C LYS A 408 -18.40 11.03 1.39
N SER A 409 -18.02 9.80 1.03
CA SER A 409 -16.76 9.17 1.45
C SER A 409 -15.58 9.71 0.65
N SER A 410 -14.34 9.37 1.06
CA SER A 410 -13.13 9.71 0.30
C SER A 410 -13.04 9.01 -1.05
N SER A 411 -13.73 7.87 -1.23
CA SER A 411 -13.85 7.14 -2.50
C SER A 411 -14.81 7.82 -3.48
N GLY A 412 -15.72 8.69 -2.97
CA GLY A 412 -16.77 9.33 -3.74
C GLY A 412 -18.15 8.69 -3.54
N TYR A 413 -18.24 7.60 -2.77
CA TYR A 413 -19.50 6.96 -2.41
C TYR A 413 -20.37 7.91 -1.56
N GLU A 414 -21.66 7.99 -1.86
CA GLU A 414 -22.64 8.84 -1.14
C GLU A 414 -23.59 7.96 -0.31
N ALA A 415 -23.44 8.03 1.00
CA ALA A 415 -24.31 7.36 1.95
C ALA A 415 -25.48 8.26 2.36
N GLN A 416 -26.70 7.71 2.37
CA GLN A 416 -27.87 8.35 2.92
C GLN A 416 -27.95 8.08 4.42
N VAL A 417 -27.98 9.13 5.22
CA VAL A 417 -27.99 9.06 6.68
C VAL A 417 -29.20 9.76 7.23
N THR A 418 -30.04 9.03 7.94
CA THR A 418 -31.18 9.58 8.65
C THR A 418 -30.72 10.15 9.99
N VAL A 419 -31.09 11.39 10.26
CA VAL A 419 -30.89 12.05 11.56
C VAL A 419 -32.14 11.86 12.38
N TYR A 420 -32.04 11.18 13.52
CA TYR A 420 -33.10 11.03 14.48
C TYR A 420 -32.91 12.05 15.59
N GLU A 421 -34.00 12.72 16.00
CA GLU A 421 -34.00 13.67 17.10
C GLU A 421 -34.96 13.22 18.20
N CYS A 422 -34.52 13.35 19.45
CA CYS A 422 -35.37 13.06 20.62
C CYS A 422 -36.45 14.10 20.77
N GLU A 423 -37.65 13.69 21.13
CA GLU A 423 -38.82 14.57 21.31
C GLU A 423 -38.55 15.72 22.30
N SER A 424 -37.91 15.43 23.44
CA SER A 424 -37.46 16.43 24.39
C SER A 424 -36.39 15.83 25.31
N CYS A 425 -35.32 16.57 25.53
CA CYS A 425 -34.25 16.25 26.49
C CYS A 425 -34.23 17.25 27.66
N ASP A 426 -35.29 18.08 27.80
CA ASP A 426 -35.41 19.03 28.88
C ASP A 426 -35.69 18.30 30.18
N ASN A 427 -35.05 18.73 31.27
CA ASN A 427 -35.13 18.13 32.61
C ASN A 427 -34.91 16.60 32.67
N CYS A 428 -34.15 16.03 31.70
CA CYS A 428 -33.84 14.61 31.67
C CYS A 428 -32.68 14.31 32.61
N SER A 429 -32.93 13.51 33.65
CA SER A 429 -31.91 13.08 34.65
C SER A 429 -30.76 12.31 34.02
N HIS A 430 -30.98 11.70 32.87
CA HIS A 430 -29.97 10.89 32.13
C HIS A 430 -29.20 11.70 31.06
N LYS A 431 -29.52 13.00 30.87
CA LYS A 431 -28.94 13.80 29.76
C LYS A 431 -27.42 13.82 29.76
N ALA A 432 -26.80 14.03 30.91
CA ALA A 432 -25.34 14.11 31.04
C ALA A 432 -24.61 12.80 30.61
N LYS A 433 -25.24 11.63 30.86
CA LYS A 433 -24.72 10.32 30.44
C LYS A 433 -25.10 9.95 29.01
N CYS A 434 -26.12 10.59 28.44
CA CYS A 434 -26.69 10.25 27.15
C CYS A 434 -26.12 11.08 25.99
N THR A 435 -25.97 12.42 26.20
CA THR A 435 -25.50 13.32 25.16
C THR A 435 -24.77 14.54 25.72
N LYS A 436 -23.75 15.01 24.99
CA LYS A 436 -23.07 16.30 25.30
C LYS A 436 -23.75 17.51 24.66
N ALA A 437 -24.80 17.30 23.85
CA ALA A 437 -25.51 18.38 23.18
C ALA A 437 -26.31 19.23 24.18
N LYS A 438 -26.27 20.54 24.03
CA LYS A 438 -27.11 21.47 24.83
C LYS A 438 -28.61 21.31 24.51
N ALA A 439 -28.94 21.14 23.22
CA ALA A 439 -30.30 20.87 22.73
C ALA A 439 -30.69 19.39 22.86
N ASN A 440 -31.74 18.98 22.16
CA ASN A 440 -32.19 17.60 22.10
C ASN A 440 -31.08 16.70 21.48
N ARG A 441 -31.06 15.44 21.92
CA ARG A 441 -30.18 14.46 21.38
C ARG A 441 -30.49 14.19 19.91
N LYS A 442 -29.45 14.30 19.04
CA LYS A 442 -29.51 13.85 17.64
C LYS A 442 -28.65 12.64 17.45
N MET A 443 -29.13 11.69 16.66
CA MET A 443 -28.43 10.45 16.32
C MET A 443 -28.46 10.24 14.80
N GLN A 444 -27.34 9.94 14.22
CA GLN A 444 -27.20 9.74 12.78
C GLN A 444 -27.07 8.25 12.47
N VAL A 445 -27.92 7.73 11.60
CA VAL A 445 -28.00 6.31 11.27
C VAL A 445 -28.13 6.14 9.76
N SER A 446 -27.21 5.43 9.14
CA SER A 446 -27.47 4.85 7.82
C SER A 446 -28.22 3.54 8.02
N LYS A 447 -29.44 3.46 7.52
CA LYS A 447 -30.28 2.26 7.60
C LYS A 447 -29.66 1.13 6.78
N THR A 448 -29.20 1.45 5.57
CA THR A 448 -28.52 0.50 4.69
C THR A 448 -27.29 -0.12 5.37
N PHE A 449 -26.45 0.71 5.99
CA PHE A 449 -25.29 0.19 6.72
C PHE A 449 -25.70 -0.76 7.86
N VAL A 450 -26.75 -0.41 8.62
CA VAL A 450 -27.22 -1.25 9.73
C VAL A 450 -27.73 -2.59 9.22
N GLU A 451 -28.53 -2.58 8.15
CA GLU A 451 -29.08 -3.79 7.52
C GLU A 451 -27.95 -4.70 7.00
N LYS A 452 -27.03 -4.17 6.20
CA LYS A 452 -25.94 -4.97 5.62
C LYS A 452 -24.96 -5.47 6.67
N ARG A 453 -24.71 -4.67 7.71
CA ARG A 453 -23.95 -5.08 8.89
C ARG A 453 -24.59 -6.25 9.62
N GLU A 454 -25.91 -6.26 9.76
CA GLU A 454 -26.65 -7.36 10.40
C GLU A 454 -26.51 -8.65 9.61
N VAL A 455 -26.56 -8.59 8.28
CA VAL A 455 -26.30 -9.75 7.40
C VAL A 455 -24.91 -10.32 7.66
N SER A 456 -23.88 -9.47 7.63
CA SER A 456 -22.50 -9.92 7.91
C SER A 456 -22.35 -10.46 9.34
N TYR A 457 -23.00 -9.83 10.32
CA TYR A 457 -23.01 -10.30 11.71
C TYR A 457 -23.64 -11.69 11.85
N LYS A 458 -24.78 -11.92 11.21
CA LYS A 458 -25.41 -13.26 11.17
C LYS A 458 -24.46 -14.28 10.55
N ASN A 459 -23.85 -13.96 9.42
CA ASN A 459 -22.91 -14.87 8.75
C ASN A 459 -21.74 -15.27 9.66
N ILE A 460 -21.10 -14.30 10.33
CA ILE A 460 -19.92 -14.59 11.20
C ILE A 460 -20.28 -15.32 12.49
N THR A 461 -21.54 -15.36 12.88
CA THR A 461 -21.98 -16.04 14.11
C THR A 461 -22.43 -17.47 13.88
N THR A 462 -22.58 -17.91 12.63
CA THR A 462 -22.81 -19.31 12.28
C THR A 462 -21.57 -20.17 12.58
N GLU A 463 -21.75 -21.49 12.66
CA GLU A 463 -20.64 -22.43 12.80
C GLU A 463 -19.63 -22.29 11.65
N LYS A 464 -20.13 -22.22 10.38
CA LYS A 464 -19.30 -21.90 9.22
C LYS A 464 -18.55 -20.59 9.41
N GLY A 465 -19.22 -19.53 9.86
CA GLY A 465 -18.59 -18.22 10.10
C GLY A 465 -17.53 -18.25 11.20
N ALA A 466 -17.73 -19.04 12.25
CA ALA A 466 -16.73 -19.21 13.31
C ALA A 466 -15.47 -19.93 12.77
N LYS A 467 -15.65 -20.99 11.96
CA LYS A 467 -14.56 -21.71 11.28
C LYS A 467 -13.80 -20.79 10.32
N LEU A 468 -14.51 -19.99 9.51
CA LEU A 468 -13.89 -19.07 8.57
C LEU A 468 -13.10 -17.95 9.28
N ARG A 469 -13.60 -17.40 10.39
CA ARG A 469 -12.86 -16.38 11.16
C ARG A 469 -11.58 -16.94 11.78
N MET A 470 -11.62 -18.17 12.30
CA MET A 470 -10.42 -18.85 12.79
C MET A 470 -9.42 -19.06 11.65
N ASN A 471 -9.89 -19.53 10.49
CA ASN A 471 -9.03 -19.75 9.33
C ASN A 471 -8.41 -18.44 8.82
N ARG A 472 -9.12 -17.29 8.91
CA ARG A 472 -8.53 -16.00 8.59
C ARG A 472 -7.26 -15.73 9.42
N SER A 473 -7.35 -15.90 10.74
CA SER A 473 -6.16 -15.71 11.59
C SER A 473 -5.04 -16.68 11.22
N ILE A 474 -5.35 -17.96 11.02
CA ILE A 474 -4.33 -18.96 10.72
C ILE A 474 -3.68 -18.68 9.35
N GLN A 475 -4.47 -18.46 8.31
CA GLN A 475 -3.97 -18.40 6.95
C GLN A 475 -3.32 -17.05 6.61
N VAL A 476 -3.98 -15.93 6.92
CA VAL A 476 -3.44 -14.61 6.53
C VAL A 476 -2.39 -14.13 7.53
N GLU A 477 -2.63 -14.24 8.83
CA GLU A 477 -1.63 -13.87 9.83
C GLU A 477 -0.42 -14.79 9.75
N GLY A 478 -0.63 -16.09 9.46
CA GLY A 478 0.43 -17.05 9.18
C GLY A 478 1.25 -16.67 7.94
N ALA A 479 0.59 -16.28 6.84
CA ALA A 479 1.30 -15.82 5.64
C ALA A 479 2.14 -14.56 5.93
N PHE A 480 1.59 -13.56 6.62
CA PHE A 480 2.37 -12.39 7.03
C PHE A 480 3.47 -12.72 8.04
N GLY A 481 3.25 -13.70 8.92
CA GLY A 481 4.27 -14.20 9.85
C GLY A 481 5.49 -14.73 9.09
N VAL A 482 5.27 -15.62 8.12
CA VAL A 482 6.34 -16.15 7.27
C VAL A 482 7.03 -15.04 6.49
N LEU A 483 6.26 -14.17 5.81
CA LEU A 483 6.83 -13.10 4.98
C LEU A 483 7.68 -12.10 5.78
N LYS A 484 7.27 -11.74 7.00
CA LYS A 484 7.96 -10.76 7.83
C LYS A 484 9.05 -11.36 8.71
N SER A 485 8.79 -12.51 9.34
CA SER A 485 9.70 -13.13 10.32
C SER A 485 10.66 -14.09 9.65
N ASP A 486 10.16 -15.09 8.92
CA ASP A 486 11.02 -16.12 8.34
C ASP A 486 11.75 -15.61 7.11
N TYR A 487 11.08 -14.78 6.30
CA TYR A 487 11.66 -14.15 5.11
C TYR A 487 12.29 -12.79 5.42
N GLU A 488 12.20 -12.30 6.65
CA GLU A 488 12.76 -11.02 7.12
C GLU A 488 12.39 -9.81 6.24
N PHE A 489 11.24 -9.87 5.55
CA PHE A 489 10.82 -8.83 4.61
C PHE A 489 10.06 -7.70 5.33
N ASN A 490 10.79 -6.85 6.04
CA ASN A 490 10.24 -5.75 6.84
C ASN A 490 10.33 -4.39 6.14
N ARG A 491 11.12 -4.29 5.07
CA ARG A 491 11.38 -3.05 4.35
C ARG A 491 11.63 -3.34 2.87
N PHE A 492 11.03 -2.51 2.00
CA PHE A 492 11.28 -2.57 0.57
C PHE A 492 12.71 -2.15 0.21
N LEU A 493 13.26 -2.74 -0.84
CA LEU A 493 14.54 -2.35 -1.44
C LEU A 493 14.33 -1.35 -2.57
N THR A 494 13.20 -1.40 -3.24
CA THR A 494 12.83 -0.53 -4.37
C THR A 494 12.05 0.70 -3.90
N ARG A 495 11.85 1.67 -4.79
CA ARG A 495 11.08 2.90 -4.57
C ARG A 495 10.03 3.07 -5.64
N GLY A 496 8.94 3.75 -5.26
CA GLY A 496 7.78 3.98 -6.11
C GLY A 496 6.83 2.79 -6.13
N LYS A 497 5.54 3.09 -6.16
CA LYS A 497 4.45 2.11 -6.02
C LYS A 497 4.58 0.92 -6.98
N ASN A 498 4.97 1.19 -8.24
CA ASN A 498 5.08 0.15 -9.26
C ASN A 498 6.20 -0.85 -8.95
N SER A 499 7.41 -0.36 -8.65
CA SER A 499 8.55 -1.23 -8.32
C SER A 499 8.33 -1.98 -7.00
N VAL A 500 7.71 -1.34 -6.01
CA VAL A 500 7.30 -1.94 -4.74
C VAL A 500 6.29 -3.08 -4.97
N LYS A 501 5.33 -2.89 -5.89
CA LYS A 501 4.36 -3.94 -6.26
C LYS A 501 5.06 -5.13 -6.90
N THR A 502 5.98 -4.89 -7.85
CA THR A 502 6.78 -5.95 -8.46
C THR A 502 7.58 -6.73 -7.43
N GLU A 503 8.24 -6.03 -6.51
CA GLU A 503 9.04 -6.64 -5.45
C GLU A 503 8.21 -7.52 -4.53
N PHE A 504 7.02 -7.06 -4.14
CA PHE A 504 6.14 -7.82 -3.24
C PHE A 504 5.47 -9.01 -3.95
N ILE A 505 5.11 -8.88 -5.23
CA ILE A 505 4.58 -9.99 -6.01
C ILE A 505 5.63 -11.10 -6.17
N LEU A 506 6.90 -10.75 -6.45
CA LEU A 506 8.00 -11.74 -6.49
C LEU A 506 8.14 -12.49 -5.16
N LEU A 507 8.00 -11.79 -4.04
CA LEU A 507 8.02 -12.39 -2.71
C LEU A 507 6.88 -13.39 -2.53
N CYS A 508 5.64 -13.00 -2.89
CA CYS A 508 4.46 -13.87 -2.81
C CYS A 508 4.54 -15.04 -3.78
N PHE A 509 5.17 -14.83 -4.94
CA PHE A 509 5.42 -15.89 -5.91
C PHE A 509 6.29 -17.00 -5.33
N GLY A 510 7.43 -16.62 -4.73
CA GLY A 510 8.33 -17.55 -4.03
C GLY A 510 7.66 -18.21 -2.82
N PHE A 511 6.88 -17.44 -2.05
CA PHE A 511 6.10 -17.95 -0.93
C PHE A 511 5.13 -19.06 -1.35
N ASN A 512 4.38 -18.87 -2.44
CA ASN A 512 3.43 -19.87 -2.93
C ASN A 512 4.12 -21.17 -3.35
N ILE A 513 5.30 -21.08 -3.98
CA ILE A 513 6.08 -22.27 -4.35
C ILE A 513 6.54 -23.04 -3.10
N ASN A 514 7.13 -22.33 -2.12
CA ASN A 514 7.57 -22.94 -0.88
C ASN A 514 6.39 -23.54 -0.09
N LYS A 515 5.23 -22.90 -0.15
CA LYS A 515 4.02 -23.42 0.48
C LYS A 515 3.55 -24.72 -0.20
N LEU A 516 3.51 -24.76 -1.53
CA LEU A 516 3.16 -25.98 -2.26
C LEU A 516 4.16 -27.09 -1.98
N HIS A 517 5.46 -26.79 -2.05
CA HIS A 517 6.52 -27.73 -1.72
C HIS A 517 6.34 -28.32 -0.31
N SER A 518 6.14 -27.45 0.69
CA SER A 518 5.88 -27.89 2.08
C SER A 518 4.61 -28.75 2.21
N LYS A 519 3.55 -28.44 1.45
CA LYS A 519 2.33 -29.27 1.48
C LYS A 519 2.56 -30.64 0.84
N ILE A 520 3.32 -30.71 -0.25
CA ILE A 520 3.69 -31.98 -0.89
C ILE A 520 4.52 -32.85 0.08
N GLN A 521 5.59 -32.27 0.67
CA GLN A 521 6.46 -32.99 1.60
C GLN A 521 5.75 -33.50 2.86
N ASN A 522 4.68 -32.81 3.29
CA ASN A 522 3.91 -33.16 4.49
C ASN A 522 2.55 -33.83 4.19
N GLU A 523 2.32 -34.27 2.96
CA GLU A 523 1.05 -34.91 2.52
C GLU A 523 -0.20 -34.09 2.86
N ARG A 524 -0.08 -32.74 2.69
CA ARG A 524 -1.14 -31.80 3.02
C ARG A 524 -1.78 -31.14 1.79
N THR A 525 -1.52 -31.66 0.60
CA THR A 525 -2.14 -31.17 -0.64
C THR A 525 -3.66 -31.23 -0.54
N GLN A 526 -4.34 -30.28 -1.20
CA GLN A 526 -5.80 -30.15 -1.24
C GLN A 526 -6.49 -29.96 0.14
N LYS A 527 -5.73 -29.58 1.17
CA LYS A 527 -6.29 -29.13 2.45
C LYS A 527 -6.54 -27.64 2.41
N HIS A 528 -7.82 -27.24 2.42
CA HIS A 528 -8.24 -25.86 2.19
C HIS A 528 -8.49 -25.07 3.47
N LEU A 529 -9.04 -25.73 4.50
CA LEU A 529 -9.36 -25.13 5.79
C LEU A 529 -8.82 -25.97 6.94
N HIS A 530 -8.44 -25.29 7.98
CA HIS A 530 -8.14 -25.90 9.27
C HIS A 530 -9.42 -26.19 10.05
N GLU A 531 -9.50 -27.35 10.70
CA GLU A 531 -10.64 -27.71 11.52
C GLU A 531 -10.62 -26.97 12.86
N LEU A 532 -11.82 -26.69 13.41
CA LEU A 532 -11.94 -26.20 14.77
C LEU A 532 -11.42 -27.30 15.71
N LYS A 533 -10.50 -26.96 16.62
CA LYS A 533 -10.14 -27.88 17.68
C LYS A 533 -11.41 -28.12 18.51
N THR A 534 -11.95 -29.33 18.46
CA THR A 534 -12.94 -29.77 19.42
C THR A 534 -12.24 -29.71 20.80
N SER A 535 -12.72 -28.85 21.70
CA SER A 535 -12.31 -28.92 23.10
C SER A 535 -12.65 -30.31 23.61
N ALA A 536 -11.61 -31.11 23.83
CA ALA A 536 -11.73 -32.38 24.52
C ALA A 536 -12.18 -32.12 25.95
#